data_d979a12512533f8694467f788dc8c74c
#
_entry.id   d979a12512533f8694467f788dc8c74c
#
_cell.length_a   1.000
_cell.length_b   1.000
_cell.length_c   1.000
_cell.angle_alpha   90.00
_cell.angle_beta   90.00
_cell.angle_gamma   90.00
#
_symmetry.space_group_name_H-M   'P 1'
#
loop_
_entity.id
_entity.type
_entity.pdbx_description
1 polymer ?
#
loop_
_entity_poly.entity_id
_entity_poly.type
_entity_poly.pdbx_seq_one_letter_code
_entity_poly.pdbx_strand_id
1 'polypeptide(L)'
;MNSNDAALAYKVQNAYLADRLAAGDTVIGYKGGMTSEKLMAVFSTSEPAVAPLFKSGLLAEGTPIVLDRPGIKLEQEIGYRFGTKIDKPLESPDQVKAAVTGLFPAIEVPLVGFPSLKGIGFFDMAASSVGTYQVICGKEIPAEGVDVNAIEMKCTRDGKDFNADKGTDALGDQWGTLLKLINIIVRNGGKIEPGMFIISGAMGAMLPADPGNYVADFGNFGKIEFTVKNPQ
;
A
#
# COMPACT_ATOMS: atom_id res chain seq x y z
N MET A 1 -11.53 -15.08 -20.11
CA MET A 1 -12.21 -14.51 -18.90
C MET A 1 -12.41 -13.03 -19.15
N ASN A 2 -13.51 -12.47 -18.66
CA ASN A 2 -13.70 -11.02 -18.77
C ASN A 2 -12.69 -10.35 -17.83
N SER A 3 -11.74 -9.59 -18.36
CA SER A 3 -10.63 -9.01 -17.62
C SER A 3 -11.03 -8.00 -16.51
N ASN A 4 -12.33 -7.78 -16.33
CA ASN A 4 -12.90 -6.79 -15.40
C ASN A 4 -13.87 -7.41 -14.38
N ASP A 5 -13.87 -8.73 -14.16
CA ASP A 5 -14.68 -9.33 -13.09
C ASP A 5 -14.01 -9.15 -11.73
N ALA A 6 -14.26 -7.99 -11.11
CA ALA A 6 -13.72 -7.64 -9.80
C ALA A 6 -14.15 -8.64 -8.70
N ALA A 7 -15.41 -9.12 -8.74
CA ALA A 7 -15.90 -10.05 -7.73
C ALA A 7 -15.16 -11.39 -7.78
N LEU A 8 -14.88 -11.90 -8.99
CA LEU A 8 -14.09 -13.12 -9.14
C LEU A 8 -12.61 -12.89 -8.73
N ALA A 9 -12.03 -11.74 -9.08
CA ALA A 9 -10.67 -11.41 -8.68
C ALA A 9 -10.49 -11.44 -7.15
N TYR A 10 -11.41 -10.83 -6.41
CA TYR A 10 -11.38 -10.86 -4.94
C TYR A 10 -11.70 -12.24 -4.36
N LYS A 11 -12.47 -13.09 -5.02
CA LYS A 11 -12.62 -14.50 -4.60
C LYS A 11 -11.28 -15.25 -4.70
N VAL A 12 -10.52 -15.05 -5.77
CA VAL A 12 -9.17 -15.64 -5.91
C VAL A 12 -8.23 -15.08 -4.83
N GLN A 13 -8.22 -13.76 -4.61
CA GLN A 13 -7.44 -13.14 -3.56
C GLN A 13 -7.78 -13.71 -2.17
N ASN A 14 -9.08 -13.87 -1.87
CA ASN A 14 -9.55 -14.43 -0.60
C ASN A 14 -9.16 -15.90 -0.42
N ALA A 15 -9.10 -16.70 -1.49
CA ALA A 15 -8.56 -18.06 -1.43
C ALA A 15 -7.07 -18.05 -1.06
N TYR A 16 -6.28 -17.21 -1.71
CA TYR A 16 -4.87 -17.02 -1.33
C TYR A 16 -4.70 -16.53 0.13
N LEU A 17 -5.54 -15.58 0.57
CA LEU A 17 -5.57 -15.13 1.95
C LEU A 17 -5.83 -16.31 2.91
N ALA A 18 -6.81 -17.16 2.60
CA ALA A 18 -7.13 -18.33 3.43
C ALA A 18 -5.94 -19.29 3.54
N ASP A 19 -5.23 -19.54 2.44
CA ASP A 19 -4.02 -20.38 2.43
C ASP A 19 -2.91 -19.78 3.30
N ARG A 20 -2.70 -18.45 3.25
CA ARG A 20 -1.71 -17.77 4.10
C ARG A 20 -2.05 -17.90 5.58
N LEU A 21 -3.32 -17.69 5.96
CA LEU A 21 -3.79 -17.85 7.33
C LEU A 21 -3.66 -19.30 7.82
N ALA A 22 -3.99 -20.28 6.97
CA ALA A 22 -3.81 -21.69 7.28
C ALA A 22 -2.33 -22.07 7.48
N ALA A 23 -1.42 -21.39 6.79
CA ALA A 23 0.03 -21.52 6.99
C ALA A 23 0.57 -20.78 8.23
N GLY A 24 -0.30 -20.16 9.04
CA GLY A 24 0.06 -19.48 10.29
C GLY A 24 0.45 -18.02 10.16
N ASP A 25 0.29 -17.42 8.98
CA ASP A 25 0.49 -15.97 8.81
C ASP A 25 -0.69 -15.18 9.37
N THR A 26 -0.52 -13.87 9.56
CA THR A 26 -1.59 -13.00 10.06
C THR A 26 -1.70 -11.74 9.24
N VAL A 27 -2.92 -11.26 9.02
CA VAL A 27 -3.17 -9.95 8.41
C VAL A 27 -2.88 -8.88 9.46
N ILE A 28 -2.02 -7.92 9.10
CA ILE A 28 -1.68 -6.77 9.94
C ILE A 28 -2.30 -5.46 9.44
N GLY A 29 -2.87 -5.49 8.25
CA GLY A 29 -3.47 -4.33 7.59
C GLY A 29 -3.76 -4.59 6.13
N TYR A 30 -3.94 -3.51 5.39
CA TYR A 30 -4.23 -3.55 3.97
C TYR A 30 -3.43 -2.49 3.22
N LYS A 31 -3.35 -2.65 1.91
CA LYS A 31 -2.78 -1.67 0.99
C LYS A 31 -3.80 -1.27 -0.07
N GLY A 32 -3.70 -0.02 -0.54
CA GLY A 32 -4.30 0.44 -1.78
C GLY A 32 -3.37 0.17 -2.97
N GLY A 33 -3.95 -0.02 -4.13
CA GLY A 33 -3.22 -0.06 -5.39
C GLY A 33 -4.05 0.54 -6.50
N MET A 34 -3.41 1.00 -7.58
CA MET A 34 -4.06 1.72 -8.67
C MET A 34 -4.80 2.98 -8.18
N THR A 35 -4.23 3.65 -7.19
CA THR A 35 -4.80 4.83 -6.52
C THR A 35 -4.52 6.13 -7.27
N SER A 36 -4.54 6.08 -8.60
CA SER A 36 -4.53 7.26 -9.46
C SER A 36 -5.42 7.06 -10.67
N GLU A 37 -6.05 8.11 -11.18
CA GLU A 37 -6.91 8.04 -12.37
C GLU A 37 -6.15 7.46 -13.57
N LYS A 38 -4.88 7.82 -13.73
CA LYS A 38 -4.01 7.31 -14.79
C LYS A 38 -3.85 5.79 -14.71
N LEU A 39 -3.56 5.24 -13.53
CA LEU A 39 -3.40 3.80 -13.35
C LEU A 39 -4.73 3.07 -13.48
N MET A 40 -5.82 3.62 -12.93
CA MET A 40 -7.16 3.05 -13.13
C MET A 40 -7.51 2.95 -14.62
N ALA A 41 -7.20 3.98 -15.42
CA ALA A 41 -7.40 3.94 -16.87
C ALA A 41 -6.55 2.87 -17.57
N VAL A 42 -5.27 2.72 -17.17
CA VAL A 42 -4.38 1.67 -17.71
C VAL A 42 -4.93 0.27 -17.48
N PHE A 43 -5.47 0.00 -16.29
CA PHE A 43 -6.03 -1.30 -15.93
C PHE A 43 -7.53 -1.42 -16.20
N SER A 44 -8.13 -0.43 -16.90
CA SER A 44 -9.55 -0.41 -17.29
C SER A 44 -10.50 -0.61 -16.10
N THR A 45 -10.23 0.05 -14.99
CA THR A 45 -11.06 0.04 -13.78
C THR A 45 -11.57 1.43 -13.45
N SER A 46 -12.70 1.51 -12.72
CA SER A 46 -13.26 2.75 -12.18
C SER A 46 -13.01 2.93 -10.68
N GLU A 47 -12.35 1.96 -10.05
CA GLU A 47 -12.03 2.00 -8.63
C GLU A 47 -10.63 1.43 -8.37
N PRO A 48 -9.97 1.84 -7.28
CA PRO A 48 -8.71 1.26 -6.86
C PRO A 48 -8.87 -0.22 -6.45
N ALA A 49 -7.76 -0.94 -6.34
CA ALA A 49 -7.74 -2.26 -5.74
C ALA A 49 -7.22 -2.21 -4.30
N VAL A 50 -7.54 -3.25 -3.53
CA VAL A 50 -7.02 -3.44 -2.18
C VAL A 50 -6.43 -4.84 -2.05
N ALA A 51 -5.48 -4.99 -1.13
CA ALA A 51 -4.93 -6.29 -0.80
C ALA A 51 -4.52 -6.36 0.68
N PRO A 52 -4.54 -7.56 1.31
CA PRO A 52 -4.06 -7.72 2.67
C PRO A 52 -2.54 -7.57 2.75
N LEU A 53 -2.06 -6.99 3.84
CA LEU A 53 -0.67 -6.99 4.27
C LEU A 53 -0.47 -8.04 5.36
N PHE A 54 0.60 -8.80 5.26
CA PHE A 54 0.89 -9.92 6.15
C PHE A 54 2.04 -9.61 7.11
N LYS A 55 1.97 -10.20 8.31
CA LYS A 55 3.01 -10.03 9.32
C LYS A 55 4.38 -10.51 8.85
N SER A 56 4.42 -11.59 8.06
CA SER A 56 5.65 -12.10 7.48
C SER A 56 6.33 -11.13 6.50
N GLY A 57 5.58 -10.19 5.91
CA GLY A 57 6.09 -9.14 5.02
C GLY A 57 6.49 -7.85 5.73
N LEU A 58 6.22 -7.72 7.04
CA LEU A 58 6.62 -6.53 7.79
C LEU A 58 8.13 -6.58 8.09
N LEU A 59 8.89 -5.70 7.48
CA LEU A 59 10.30 -5.57 7.74
C LEU A 59 10.55 -4.73 8.99
N ALA A 60 11.38 -5.25 9.89
CA ALA A 60 11.88 -4.48 11.03
C ALA A 60 12.84 -3.39 10.56
N GLU A 61 12.95 -2.31 11.34
CA GLU A 61 13.91 -1.24 11.08
C GLU A 61 15.33 -1.79 10.91
N GLY A 62 16.03 -1.31 9.90
CA GLY A 62 17.39 -1.76 9.56
C GLY A 62 17.46 -3.09 8.79
N THR A 63 16.34 -3.82 8.63
CA THR A 63 16.35 -5.03 7.80
C THR A 63 16.46 -4.63 6.33
N PRO A 64 17.47 -5.15 5.59
CA PRO A 64 17.60 -4.82 4.17
C PRO A 64 16.53 -5.51 3.34
N ILE A 65 16.05 -4.81 2.31
CA ILE A 65 15.28 -5.41 1.22
C ILE A 65 16.25 -6.21 0.36
N VAL A 66 15.98 -7.50 0.17
CA VAL A 66 16.83 -8.39 -0.64
C VAL A 66 16.15 -8.63 -1.99
N LEU A 67 16.88 -8.40 -3.07
CA LEU A 67 16.41 -8.62 -4.45
C LEU A 67 16.49 -10.11 -4.83
N ASP A 68 15.83 -10.97 -4.04
CA ASP A 68 15.84 -12.43 -4.18
C ASP A 68 15.04 -12.94 -5.39
N ARG A 69 14.30 -12.07 -6.05
CA ARG A 69 13.46 -12.37 -7.23
C ARG A 69 13.25 -11.13 -8.11
N PRO A 70 12.98 -11.30 -9.40
CA PRO A 70 12.70 -10.18 -10.30
C PRO A 70 11.33 -9.56 -9.98
N GLY A 71 11.17 -8.26 -10.29
CA GLY A 71 9.89 -7.57 -10.17
C GLY A 71 9.65 -6.84 -8.85
N ILE A 72 10.61 -6.83 -7.93
CA ILE A 72 10.54 -6.03 -6.70
C ILE A 72 10.61 -4.54 -7.06
N LYS A 73 9.67 -3.77 -6.49
CA LYS A 73 9.52 -2.32 -6.69
C LYS A 73 9.54 -1.61 -5.35
N LEU A 74 9.54 -0.27 -5.39
CA LEU A 74 9.46 0.62 -4.23
C LEU A 74 8.36 1.64 -4.47
N GLU A 75 7.53 1.84 -3.46
CA GLU A 75 6.51 2.88 -3.40
C GLU A 75 6.58 3.58 -2.04
N GLN A 76 6.47 4.91 -2.05
CA GLN A 76 6.39 5.72 -0.84
C GLN A 76 4.94 6.05 -0.57
N GLU A 77 4.49 5.86 0.67
CA GLU A 77 3.08 5.94 1.03
C GLU A 77 2.86 6.56 2.40
N ILE A 78 1.61 6.90 2.69
CA ILE A 78 1.17 7.28 4.04
C ILE A 78 0.43 6.09 4.63
N GLY A 79 0.83 5.69 5.85
CA GLY A 79 0.16 4.67 6.64
C GLY A 79 -0.78 5.27 7.67
N TYR A 80 -1.93 4.62 7.87
CA TYR A 80 -3.02 5.02 8.75
C TYR A 80 -3.33 3.91 9.74
N ARG A 81 -3.08 4.13 11.03
CA ARG A 81 -3.40 3.19 12.11
C ARG A 81 -4.84 3.37 12.57
N PHE A 82 -5.56 2.27 12.69
CA PHE A 82 -6.95 2.27 13.15
C PHE A 82 -7.06 1.88 14.62
N GLY A 83 -7.83 2.66 15.38
CA GLY A 83 -8.13 2.40 16.80
C GLY A 83 -9.46 1.68 17.02
N THR A 84 -10.31 1.61 16.00
CA THR A 84 -11.64 1.01 16.10
C THR A 84 -11.84 -0.06 15.04
N LYS A 85 -12.71 -1.03 15.33
CA LYS A 85 -13.11 -2.05 14.36
C LYS A 85 -13.99 -1.43 13.27
N ILE A 86 -13.71 -1.78 12.00
CA ILE A 86 -14.55 -1.43 10.86
C ILE A 86 -14.88 -2.72 10.11
N ASP A 87 -16.16 -3.13 10.16
CA ASP A 87 -16.72 -4.30 9.46
C ASP A 87 -17.97 -3.96 8.65
N LYS A 88 -18.26 -2.66 8.52
CA LYS A 88 -19.35 -2.10 7.70
C LYS A 88 -18.82 -0.91 6.91
N PRO A 89 -19.41 -0.61 5.75
CA PRO A 89 -19.04 0.57 4.97
C PRO A 89 -19.16 1.85 5.80
N LEU A 90 -18.23 2.78 5.57
CA LEU A 90 -18.28 4.13 6.09
C LEU A 90 -18.90 5.07 5.06
N GLU A 91 -19.54 6.14 5.53
CA GLU A 91 -20.32 7.07 4.69
C GLU A 91 -19.55 8.36 4.35
N SER A 92 -18.53 8.70 5.15
CA SER A 92 -17.81 9.97 4.98
C SER A 92 -16.34 9.90 5.39
N PRO A 93 -15.49 10.79 4.85
CA PRO A 93 -14.12 10.96 5.31
C PRO A 93 -14.00 11.29 6.80
N ASP A 94 -14.99 11.95 7.40
CA ASP A 94 -14.96 12.28 8.82
C ASP A 94 -15.11 11.04 9.71
N GLN A 95 -15.89 10.04 9.27
CA GLN A 95 -15.94 8.73 9.95
C GLN A 95 -14.59 8.00 9.85
N VAL A 96 -13.88 8.14 8.73
CA VAL A 96 -12.52 7.60 8.57
C VAL A 96 -11.56 8.26 9.54
N LYS A 97 -11.56 9.62 9.59
CA LYS A 97 -10.70 10.39 10.50
C LYS A 97 -10.93 10.00 11.96
N ALA A 98 -12.21 9.84 12.36
CA ALA A 98 -12.56 9.43 13.72
C ALA A 98 -12.06 8.02 14.10
N ALA A 99 -11.84 7.14 13.11
CA ALA A 99 -11.35 5.79 13.34
C ALA A 99 -9.82 5.69 13.33
N VAL A 100 -9.11 6.67 12.78
CA VAL A 100 -7.65 6.72 12.68
C VAL A 100 -7.05 7.32 13.94
N THR A 101 -6.10 6.62 14.55
CA THR A 101 -5.42 7.07 15.78
C THR A 101 -3.98 7.50 15.54
N GLY A 102 -3.35 6.98 14.49
CA GLY A 102 -1.96 7.27 14.18
C GLY A 102 -1.68 7.29 12.69
N LEU A 103 -0.65 8.01 12.34
CA LEU A 103 -0.14 8.16 10.97
C LEU A 103 1.35 7.86 10.96
N PHE A 104 1.85 7.31 9.86
CA PHE A 104 3.28 7.06 9.70
C PHE A 104 3.69 7.05 8.23
N PRO A 105 4.94 7.44 7.90
CA PRO A 105 5.48 7.21 6.58
C PRO A 105 5.66 5.70 6.35
N ALA A 106 5.45 5.23 5.13
CA ALA A 106 5.61 3.83 4.78
C ALA A 106 6.38 3.66 3.47
N ILE A 107 7.14 2.58 3.37
CA ILE A 107 7.71 2.09 2.11
C ILE A 107 7.03 0.77 1.80
N GLU A 108 6.21 0.75 0.78
CA GLU A 108 5.75 -0.52 0.23
C GLU A 108 6.82 -1.09 -0.70
N VAL A 109 6.97 -2.41 -0.63
CA VAL A 109 7.88 -3.18 -1.48
C VAL A 109 7.04 -4.20 -2.24
N PRO A 110 6.29 -3.78 -3.27
CA PRO A 110 5.48 -4.71 -4.03
C PRO A 110 6.33 -5.61 -4.93
N LEU A 111 5.85 -6.84 -5.11
CA LEU A 111 6.39 -7.79 -6.07
C LEU A 111 5.47 -7.87 -7.30
N VAL A 112 5.86 -7.22 -8.38
CA VAL A 112 5.17 -7.28 -9.67
C VAL A 112 5.74 -8.45 -10.48
N GLY A 113 5.18 -9.64 -10.26
CA GLY A 113 5.68 -10.90 -10.82
C GLY A 113 5.28 -11.19 -12.27
N PHE A 114 4.65 -10.24 -12.96
CA PHE A 114 4.27 -10.41 -14.36
C PHE A 114 5.46 -10.19 -15.29
N PRO A 115 5.73 -11.08 -16.26
CA PRO A 115 6.80 -10.89 -17.24
C PRO A 115 6.61 -9.64 -18.11
N SER A 116 5.36 -9.21 -18.29
CA SER A 116 4.95 -8.00 -18.99
C SER A 116 3.62 -7.52 -18.45
N LEU A 117 3.43 -6.22 -18.36
CA LEU A 117 2.13 -5.63 -18.01
C LEU A 117 1.21 -5.51 -19.23
N LYS A 118 1.67 -5.83 -20.44
CA LYS A 118 0.83 -5.80 -21.64
C LYS A 118 -0.25 -6.86 -21.54
N GLY A 119 -1.50 -6.45 -21.57
CA GLY A 119 -2.67 -7.35 -21.47
C GLY A 119 -3.06 -7.72 -20.04
N ILE A 120 -2.35 -7.24 -19.04
CA ILE A 120 -2.74 -7.35 -17.64
C ILE A 120 -3.87 -6.35 -17.36
N GLY A 121 -4.95 -6.82 -16.76
CA GLY A 121 -6.11 -6.03 -16.37
C GLY A 121 -6.30 -5.95 -14.87
N PHE A 122 -7.40 -5.30 -14.46
CA PHE A 122 -7.78 -5.21 -13.05
C PHE A 122 -7.86 -6.58 -12.38
N PHE A 123 -8.46 -7.57 -13.08
CA PHE A 123 -8.60 -8.93 -12.57
C PHE A 123 -7.24 -9.50 -12.13
N ASP A 124 -6.24 -9.43 -12.99
CA ASP A 124 -4.92 -10.01 -12.73
C ASP A 124 -4.25 -9.34 -11.54
N MET A 125 -4.34 -8.00 -11.47
CA MET A 125 -3.76 -7.23 -10.37
C MET A 125 -4.45 -7.54 -9.04
N ALA A 126 -5.78 -7.51 -8.98
CA ALA A 126 -6.52 -7.78 -7.76
C ALA A 126 -6.38 -9.24 -7.32
N ALA A 127 -6.45 -10.21 -8.24
CA ALA A 127 -6.29 -11.64 -7.95
C ALA A 127 -4.88 -11.98 -7.44
N SER A 128 -3.84 -11.26 -7.91
CA SER A 128 -2.46 -11.41 -7.41
C SER A 128 -2.17 -10.60 -6.14
N SER A 129 -3.21 -10.16 -5.42
CA SER A 129 -3.08 -9.34 -4.21
C SER A 129 -2.29 -8.04 -4.45
N VAL A 130 -2.46 -7.44 -5.65
CA VAL A 130 -1.80 -6.18 -6.04
C VAL A 130 -0.28 -6.22 -5.76
N GLY A 131 0.32 -7.40 -5.92
CA GLY A 131 1.74 -7.60 -5.68
C GLY A 131 2.17 -7.48 -4.21
N THR A 132 1.27 -7.69 -3.23
CA THR A 132 1.63 -7.67 -1.80
C THR A 132 2.86 -8.54 -1.52
N TYR A 133 3.92 -7.92 -0.96
CA TYR A 133 5.15 -8.64 -0.61
C TYR A 133 5.72 -8.17 0.73
N GLN A 134 6.32 -6.97 0.79
CA GLN A 134 6.92 -6.44 2.03
C GLN A 134 6.49 -4.98 2.27
N VAL A 135 6.63 -4.54 3.52
CA VAL A 135 6.38 -3.14 3.92
C VAL A 135 7.32 -2.76 5.05
N ILE A 136 7.82 -1.51 5.02
CA ILE A 136 8.53 -0.85 6.12
C ILE A 136 7.61 0.24 6.65
N CYS A 137 7.34 0.23 7.95
CA CYS A 137 6.60 1.28 8.63
C CYS A 137 7.58 2.19 9.38
N GLY A 138 7.51 3.48 9.14
CA GLY A 138 8.28 4.46 9.90
C GLY A 138 7.67 4.75 11.28
N LYS A 139 8.21 5.76 11.95
CA LYS A 139 7.74 6.18 13.27
C LYS A 139 6.31 6.72 13.20
N GLU A 140 5.43 6.19 14.03
CA GLU A 140 4.05 6.63 14.14
C GLU A 140 3.93 7.93 14.94
N ILE A 141 3.06 8.83 14.49
CA ILE A 141 2.67 10.07 15.17
C ILE A 141 1.15 10.10 15.33
N PRO A 142 0.60 10.86 16.32
CA PRO A 142 -0.84 11.07 16.41
C PRO A 142 -1.42 11.68 15.13
N ALA A 143 -2.63 11.28 14.75
CA ALA A 143 -3.28 11.78 13.55
C ALA A 143 -3.83 13.21 13.69
N GLU A 144 -4.04 13.66 14.94
CA GLU A 144 -4.64 14.98 15.23
C GLU A 144 -3.78 16.12 14.68
N GLY A 145 -4.41 17.04 13.95
CA GLY A 145 -3.77 18.24 13.41
C GLY A 145 -2.85 18.04 12.20
N VAL A 146 -2.71 16.81 11.68
CA VAL A 146 -1.90 16.53 10.50
C VAL A 146 -2.73 16.72 9.23
N ASP A 147 -2.28 17.61 8.34
CA ASP A 147 -2.82 17.71 6.98
C ASP A 147 -2.08 16.72 6.07
N VAL A 148 -2.67 15.53 5.91
CA VAL A 148 -2.11 14.45 5.09
C VAL A 148 -2.02 14.80 3.59
N ASN A 149 -2.85 15.73 3.12
CA ASN A 149 -2.83 16.17 1.72
C ASN A 149 -1.66 17.13 1.44
N ALA A 150 -1.15 17.81 2.47
CA ALA A 150 0.00 18.71 2.36
C ALA A 150 1.36 18.00 2.54
N ILE A 151 1.38 16.70 2.81
CA ILE A 151 2.64 15.95 2.93
C ILE A 151 3.33 15.89 1.58
N GLU A 152 4.59 16.35 1.55
CA GLU A 152 5.50 16.19 0.43
C GLU A 152 6.59 15.20 0.83
N MET A 153 7.03 14.37 -0.11
CA MET A 153 8.06 13.38 0.11
C MET A 153 9.16 13.52 -0.93
N LYS A 154 10.40 13.41 -0.49
CA LYS A 154 11.58 13.29 -1.35
C LYS A 154 12.35 12.02 -0.97
N CYS A 155 12.61 11.17 -1.95
CA CYS A 155 13.45 9.99 -1.76
C CYS A 155 14.77 10.15 -2.51
N THR A 156 15.87 9.78 -1.85
CA THR A 156 17.20 9.70 -2.48
C THR A 156 17.74 8.28 -2.42
N ARG A 157 18.59 7.92 -3.40
CA ARG A 157 19.40 6.71 -3.41
C ARG A 157 20.86 7.07 -3.50
N ASP A 158 21.67 6.65 -2.53
CA ASP A 158 23.11 6.99 -2.41
C ASP A 158 23.36 8.50 -2.55
N GLY A 159 22.46 9.31 -1.94
CA GLY A 159 22.52 10.77 -1.95
C GLY A 159 22.04 11.44 -3.26
N LYS A 160 21.60 10.68 -4.26
CA LYS A 160 21.05 11.21 -5.52
C LYS A 160 19.53 11.13 -5.52
N ASP A 161 18.89 12.11 -6.16
CA ASP A 161 17.43 12.14 -6.28
C ASP A 161 16.92 10.83 -6.93
N PHE A 162 15.93 10.21 -6.31
CA PHE A 162 15.31 8.97 -6.76
C PHE A 162 13.82 9.15 -7.06
N ASN A 163 13.06 9.77 -6.16
CA ASN A 163 11.63 10.07 -6.32
C ASN A 163 11.24 11.31 -5.53
N ALA A 164 10.16 11.98 -5.93
CA ALA A 164 9.56 13.07 -5.18
C ALA A 164 8.05 13.11 -5.48
N ASP A 165 7.22 13.14 -4.45
CA ASP A 165 5.79 12.92 -4.54
C ASP A 165 5.02 13.74 -3.50
N LYS A 166 3.68 13.76 -3.62
CA LYS A 166 2.78 14.51 -2.75
C LYS A 166 1.65 13.62 -2.23
N GLY A 167 1.11 13.94 -1.06
CA GLY A 167 -0.05 13.28 -0.50
C GLY A 167 -1.25 13.25 -1.45
N THR A 168 -1.45 14.31 -2.23
CA THR A 168 -2.53 14.42 -3.22
C THR A 168 -2.37 13.57 -4.47
N ASP A 169 -1.24 12.91 -4.68
CA ASP A 169 -1.04 12.03 -5.84
C ASP A 169 -1.92 10.76 -5.77
N ALA A 170 -2.34 10.37 -4.55
CA ALA A 170 -3.33 9.33 -4.34
C ALA A 170 -4.75 9.90 -4.49
N LEU A 171 -5.29 9.89 -5.71
CA LEU A 171 -6.66 10.32 -6.08
C LEU A 171 -7.06 11.73 -5.61
N GLY A 172 -6.09 12.63 -5.43
CA GLY A 172 -6.30 14.04 -5.11
C GLY A 172 -6.65 14.35 -3.65
N ASP A 173 -7.12 13.36 -2.88
CA ASP A 173 -7.48 13.50 -1.47
C ASP A 173 -7.26 12.19 -0.70
N GLN A 174 -6.38 12.21 0.27
CA GLN A 174 -6.01 11.05 1.08
C GLN A 174 -7.19 10.47 1.86
N TRP A 175 -8.02 11.31 2.48
CA TRP A 175 -9.15 10.82 3.28
C TRP A 175 -10.26 10.22 2.43
N GLY A 176 -10.54 10.82 1.27
CA GLY A 176 -11.48 10.26 0.30
C GLY A 176 -10.96 8.96 -0.33
N THR A 177 -9.66 8.88 -0.58
CA THR A 177 -9.01 7.64 -1.05
C THR A 177 -9.15 6.55 0.00
N LEU A 178 -8.82 6.84 1.25
CA LEU A 178 -8.91 5.88 2.35
C LEU A 178 -10.34 5.37 2.56
N LEU A 179 -11.35 6.26 2.45
CA LEU A 179 -12.77 5.86 2.49
C LEU A 179 -13.12 4.85 1.39
N LYS A 180 -12.65 5.08 0.17
CA LYS A 180 -12.86 4.14 -0.95
C LYS A 180 -12.21 2.79 -0.66
N LEU A 181 -10.95 2.78 -0.19
CA LEU A 181 -10.22 1.56 0.14
C LEU A 181 -10.93 0.76 1.24
N ILE A 182 -11.34 1.41 2.33
CA ILE A 182 -12.08 0.78 3.43
C ILE A 182 -13.36 0.11 2.93
N ASN A 183 -14.13 0.83 2.12
CA ASN A 183 -15.40 0.31 1.60
C ASN A 183 -15.20 -0.86 0.63
N ILE A 184 -14.10 -0.87 -0.14
CA ILE A 184 -13.73 -2.02 -0.99
C ILE A 184 -13.31 -3.21 -0.12
N ILE A 185 -12.51 -3.01 0.94
CA ILE A 185 -12.12 -4.07 1.89
C ILE A 185 -13.36 -4.74 2.47
N VAL A 186 -14.26 -3.93 3.03
CA VAL A 186 -15.47 -4.44 3.70
C VAL A 186 -16.42 -5.13 2.71
N ARG A 187 -16.65 -4.54 1.53
CA ARG A 187 -17.48 -5.13 0.49
C ARG A 187 -17.00 -6.52 0.05
N ASN A 188 -15.70 -6.76 0.09
CA ASN A 188 -15.10 -8.04 -0.30
C ASN A 188 -14.86 -8.99 0.89
N GLY A 189 -15.53 -8.77 2.02
CA GLY A 189 -15.53 -9.66 3.19
C GLY A 189 -14.36 -9.44 4.15
N GLY A 190 -13.51 -8.43 3.90
CA GLY A 190 -12.47 -8.01 4.84
C GLY A 190 -13.02 -7.18 5.99
N LYS A 191 -12.20 -6.97 6.99
CA LYS A 191 -12.48 -6.10 8.13
C LYS A 191 -11.18 -5.47 8.63
N ILE A 192 -11.29 -4.32 9.27
CA ILE A 192 -10.17 -3.66 9.95
C ILE A 192 -10.37 -3.85 11.43
N GLU A 193 -9.43 -4.49 12.10
CA GLU A 193 -9.43 -4.65 13.56
C GLU A 193 -8.57 -3.54 14.21
N PRO A 194 -8.83 -3.16 15.47
CA PRO A 194 -8.00 -2.22 16.20
C PRO A 194 -6.52 -2.63 16.16
N GLY A 195 -5.64 -1.67 15.85
CA GLY A 195 -4.22 -1.90 15.67
C GLY A 195 -3.79 -2.26 14.24
N MET A 196 -4.71 -2.64 13.34
CA MET A 196 -4.41 -2.76 11.92
C MET A 196 -4.16 -1.39 11.28
N PHE A 197 -3.52 -1.40 10.11
CA PHE A 197 -3.26 -0.19 9.35
C PHE A 197 -3.60 -0.35 7.87
N ILE A 198 -3.77 0.78 7.18
CA ILE A 198 -3.85 0.84 5.72
C ILE A 198 -2.74 1.75 5.22
N ILE A 199 -2.03 1.34 4.18
CA ILE A 199 -1.21 2.22 3.35
C ILE A 199 -2.03 2.60 2.11
N SER A 200 -2.03 3.90 1.77
CA SER A 200 -3.04 4.49 0.88
C SER A 200 -2.79 4.33 -0.61
N GLY A 201 -1.69 3.69 -0.99
CA GLY A 201 -1.20 3.64 -2.37
C GLY A 201 -0.12 4.69 -2.62
N ALA A 202 0.64 4.47 -3.68
CA ALA A 202 1.82 5.28 -4.00
C ALA A 202 1.51 6.78 -4.06
N MET A 203 2.34 7.56 -3.38
CA MET A 203 2.44 8.99 -3.55
C MET A 203 3.28 9.26 -4.80
N GLY A 204 2.77 8.94 -6.01
CA GLY A 204 3.50 9.14 -7.27
C GLY A 204 3.90 7.84 -7.96
N ALA A 205 5.17 7.66 -8.29
CA ALA A 205 5.62 6.58 -9.14
C ALA A 205 6.06 5.32 -8.37
N MET A 206 5.60 4.15 -8.83
CA MET A 206 6.21 2.86 -8.48
C MET A 206 7.51 2.69 -9.27
N LEU A 207 8.64 2.62 -8.59
CA LEU A 207 9.96 2.55 -9.21
C LEU A 207 10.64 1.19 -8.98
N PRO A 208 11.53 0.73 -9.90
CA PRO A 208 12.34 -0.45 -9.66
C PRO A 208 13.17 -0.33 -8.40
N ALA A 209 13.26 -1.42 -7.61
CA ALA A 209 14.20 -1.52 -6.51
C ALA A 209 15.58 -1.88 -7.06
N ASP A 210 16.55 -1.00 -6.90
CA ASP A 210 17.96 -1.25 -7.23
C ASP A 210 18.82 -1.26 -5.96
N PRO A 211 19.95 -1.96 -5.92
CA PRO A 211 20.84 -1.93 -4.77
C PRO A 211 21.31 -0.50 -4.43
N GLY A 212 21.34 -0.17 -3.14
CA GLY A 212 21.75 1.15 -2.65
C GLY A 212 21.19 1.46 -1.27
N ASN A 213 21.58 2.61 -0.73
CA ASN A 213 21.05 3.18 0.51
C ASN A 213 20.04 4.26 0.17
N TYR A 214 18.85 4.11 0.72
CA TYR A 214 17.73 4.99 0.46
C TYR A 214 17.36 5.82 1.67
N VAL A 215 16.98 7.06 1.42
CA VAL A 215 16.41 7.97 2.42
C VAL A 215 15.12 8.54 1.83
N ALA A 216 13.99 8.15 2.39
CA ALA A 216 12.69 8.73 2.09
C ALA A 216 12.33 9.73 3.21
N ASP A 217 12.37 11.02 2.86
CA ASP A 217 12.12 12.15 3.76
C ASP A 217 10.74 12.74 3.46
N PHE A 218 9.85 12.68 4.44
CA PHE A 218 8.49 13.23 4.40
C PHE A 218 8.39 14.54 5.19
N GLY A 219 9.51 15.24 5.37
CA GLY A 219 9.58 16.46 6.16
C GLY A 219 9.21 16.24 7.63
N ASN A 220 8.36 17.10 8.18
CA ASN A 220 7.90 16.99 9.58
C ASN A 220 7.09 15.72 9.87
N PHE A 221 6.62 15.02 8.84
CA PHE A 221 5.87 13.79 9.00
C PHE A 221 6.78 12.60 9.38
N GLY A 222 8.05 12.65 9.02
CA GLY A 222 9.04 11.65 9.41
C GLY A 222 9.97 11.24 8.26
N LYS A 223 10.87 10.31 8.57
CA LYS A 223 11.86 9.80 7.61
C LYS A 223 12.01 8.29 7.77
N ILE A 224 12.26 7.60 6.66
CA ILE A 224 12.65 6.19 6.63
C ILE A 224 13.97 6.05 5.90
N GLU A 225 14.95 5.41 6.55
CA GLU A 225 16.21 5.00 5.95
C GLU A 225 16.21 3.48 5.77
N PHE A 226 16.54 3.02 4.57
CA PHE A 226 16.56 1.61 4.27
C PHE A 226 17.62 1.26 3.22
N THR A 227 17.98 -0.01 3.16
CA THR A 227 18.97 -0.51 2.20
C THR A 227 18.35 -1.58 1.32
N VAL A 228 18.66 -1.54 0.03
CA VAL A 228 18.34 -2.59 -0.94
C VAL A 228 19.63 -3.32 -1.30
N LYS A 229 19.62 -4.65 -1.33
CA LYS A 229 20.80 -5.50 -1.60
C LYS A 229 20.49 -6.60 -2.59
N ASN A 230 21.50 -7.01 -3.36
CA ASN A 230 21.45 -8.27 -4.09
C ASN A 230 21.44 -9.44 -3.09
N PRO A 231 20.89 -10.62 -3.46
CA PRO A 231 21.06 -11.84 -2.68
C PRO A 231 22.55 -12.19 -2.55
N GLN A 232 22.90 -12.79 -1.41
CA GLN A 232 24.27 -13.32 -1.19
C GLN A 232 24.47 -14.61 -1.95
#